data_7258392fca7a6d2e445540c46f3d614c
#
_entry.id   7258392fca7a6d2e445540c46f3d614c
#
_cell.length_a   1.000
_cell.length_b   1.000
_cell.length_c   1.000
_cell.angle_alpha   90.00
_cell.angle_beta   90.00
_cell.angle_gamma   90.00
#
_symmetry.space_group_name_H-M   'P 1'
#
loop_
_entity.id
_entity.type
_entity.pdbx_description
1 polymer ?
#
loop_
_entity_poly.entity_id
_entity_poly.type
_entity_poly.pdbx_seq_one_letter_code
_entity_poly.pdbx_strand_id
1 'polypeptide(L)'
;MLFPSRSFRHIFLCSKAVAELSTRCNLASIRFIQNPIPLIPSRHNCCANQIISFPVVFFWTWPLFVVASRFIGNSRSFTTKTSPNEEEVVLNEIFAATATGDALRSTSEICNAYIDKLCRSGNLSAAARFLKSLHDKHVFIGSNAYEALLAAASKKNDIGLVSQVFIDAIGSSEPWPPTSYLYIAKAFAKTNDYTRLFRFIKDVVELTFPSLKVLNRIILAFAEYRQIDQALLIFNQIKSLKCKPDLIMYNVILDILGRAGRVDKMLHEFSSMKEAGISPDVVSYNTLLNSLKKVGRVDICAVHFKEMGDNRIQPDLLTYTALIDCFGRSGNVEESLRLYNEMKARQIRPSIYIYRSLVNNLRKMGKLELAMSLLKEMNSCTRSDLAGPKDFKQTKT
;
A
#
# COMPACT_ATOMS: atom_id res chain seq x y z
N MET A 1 47.12 -3.02 -43.68
CA MET A 1 46.34 -3.84 -44.61
C MET A 1 45.10 -4.31 -43.86
N LEU A 2 44.00 -3.60 -44.04
CA LEU A 2 42.77 -4.02 -44.73
C LEU A 2 41.95 -5.11 -44.01
N PHE A 3 40.97 -4.66 -43.31
CA PHE A 3 39.49 -4.86 -43.26
C PHE A 3 38.88 -6.09 -43.98
N PRO A 4 37.61 -6.53 -43.71
CA PRO A 4 36.48 -5.80 -43.13
C PRO A 4 35.51 -6.58 -42.20
N SER A 5 34.78 -5.79 -41.42
CA SER A 5 33.39 -5.86 -40.89
C SER A 5 32.38 -6.80 -41.56
N ARG A 6 31.62 -7.52 -40.73
CA ARG A 6 30.24 -7.96 -41.01
C ARG A 6 29.52 -8.15 -39.67
N SER A 7 28.67 -7.19 -39.30
CA SER A 7 27.54 -7.40 -38.38
C SER A 7 26.71 -6.11 -38.21
N PHE A 8 26.04 -5.71 -39.29
CA PHE A 8 24.98 -4.68 -39.22
C PHE A 8 23.96 -5.00 -40.30
N ARG A 9 23.17 -6.08 -40.12
CA ARG A 9 21.97 -6.36 -40.96
C ARG A 9 21.01 -7.36 -40.33
N HIS A 10 20.62 -7.24 -39.07
CA HIS A 10 19.53 -8.06 -38.51
C HIS A 10 18.57 -7.34 -37.55
N ILE A 11 18.52 -5.99 -37.60
CA ILE A 11 17.61 -5.22 -36.72
C ILE A 11 16.42 -4.60 -37.51
N PHE A 12 16.28 -4.85 -38.82
CA PHE A 12 15.22 -4.17 -39.61
C PHE A 12 14.13 -5.10 -40.19
N LEU A 13 14.00 -6.36 -39.70
CA LEU A 13 12.98 -7.30 -40.24
C LEU A 13 11.93 -7.78 -39.21
N CYS A 14 11.93 -7.28 -37.97
CA CYS A 14 10.90 -7.63 -36.98
C CYS A 14 9.79 -6.57 -36.77
N SER A 15 9.81 -5.44 -37.44
CA SER A 15 8.79 -4.40 -37.26
C SER A 15 7.61 -4.46 -38.27
N LYS A 16 7.64 -5.41 -39.23
CA LYS A 16 6.57 -5.55 -40.23
C LYS A 16 5.58 -6.71 -39.99
N ALA A 17 5.89 -7.61 -39.05
CA ALA A 17 5.02 -8.75 -38.73
C ALA A 17 4.00 -8.52 -37.61
N VAL A 18 4.08 -7.39 -36.90
CA VAL A 18 3.16 -7.04 -35.79
C VAL A 18 2.01 -6.13 -36.25
N ALA A 19 2.08 -5.55 -37.44
CA ALA A 19 1.06 -4.64 -37.95
C ALA A 19 -0.05 -5.34 -38.75
N GLU A 20 0.07 -6.63 -39.10
CA GLU A 20 -0.93 -7.36 -39.89
C GLU A 20 -1.85 -8.31 -39.11
N LEU A 21 -1.73 -8.40 -37.78
CA LEU A 21 -2.61 -9.24 -36.96
C LEU A 21 -3.70 -8.46 -36.20
N SER A 22 -3.79 -7.15 -36.40
CA SER A 22 -4.78 -6.29 -35.72
C SER A 22 -6.06 -6.00 -36.51
N THR A 23 -6.28 -6.58 -37.69
CA THR A 23 -7.41 -6.23 -38.54
C THR A 23 -8.32 -7.39 -38.94
N ARG A 24 -8.31 -8.51 -38.22
CA ARG A 24 -9.31 -9.57 -38.44
C ARG A 24 -9.76 -10.23 -37.14
N CYS A 25 -10.67 -9.61 -36.43
CA CYS A 25 -11.70 -10.28 -35.62
C CYS A 25 -12.86 -9.32 -35.39
N ASN A 26 -13.74 -9.29 -36.39
CA ASN A 26 -15.07 -8.70 -36.30
C ASN A 26 -16.03 -9.73 -35.70
N LEU A 27 -16.78 -9.30 -34.72
CA LEU A 27 -18.17 -9.63 -34.38
C LEU A 27 -18.77 -10.95 -34.90
N ALA A 28 -19.01 -11.87 -33.96
CA ALA A 28 -20.22 -12.71 -34.02
C ALA A 28 -20.59 -13.28 -32.65
N SER A 29 -21.66 -12.74 -32.08
CA SER A 29 -22.76 -13.44 -31.41
C SER A 29 -22.45 -14.66 -30.53
N ILE A 30 -22.57 -14.53 -29.23
CA ILE A 30 -22.96 -15.63 -28.35
C ILE A 30 -24.22 -15.24 -27.59
N ARG A 31 -25.26 -15.98 -27.96
CA ARG A 31 -26.61 -15.96 -27.38
C ARG A 31 -26.58 -16.53 -25.94
N PHE A 32 -27.33 -15.90 -25.09
CA PHE A 32 -27.83 -16.41 -23.81
C PHE A 32 -28.55 -17.76 -24.04
N ILE A 33 -28.19 -18.77 -23.25
CA ILE A 33 -29.05 -19.91 -22.97
C ILE A 33 -29.29 -19.93 -21.45
N GLN A 34 -30.51 -19.49 -21.12
CA GLN A 34 -31.15 -19.81 -19.85
C GLN A 34 -31.65 -21.25 -19.94
N ASN A 35 -31.41 -22.05 -18.91
CA ASN A 35 -32.32 -23.11 -18.52
C ASN A 35 -32.18 -23.46 -17.02
N PRO A 36 -33.27 -23.95 -16.42
CA PRO A 36 -33.56 -23.68 -15.02
C PRO A 36 -33.27 -24.84 -14.07
N ILE A 37 -33.30 -24.52 -12.79
CA ILE A 37 -33.14 -25.32 -11.60
C ILE A 37 -34.25 -26.39 -11.48
N PRO A 38 -33.98 -27.55 -10.83
CA PRO A 38 -34.93 -28.13 -9.92
C PRO A 38 -34.49 -28.15 -8.47
N LEU A 39 -35.33 -27.64 -7.62
CA LEU A 39 -35.41 -27.79 -6.19
C LEU A 39 -35.62 -29.24 -5.79
N ILE A 40 -34.96 -29.74 -4.67
CA ILE A 40 -35.48 -30.68 -3.69
C ILE A 40 -34.54 -30.66 -2.45
N PRO A 41 -35.00 -31.11 -1.23
CA PRO A 41 -34.99 -30.28 -0.01
C PRO A 41 -34.05 -30.75 1.11
N SER A 42 -33.92 -29.84 2.07
CA SER A 42 -33.42 -29.91 3.45
C SER A 42 -33.10 -31.25 4.08
N ARG A 43 -31.93 -31.35 4.73
CA ARG A 43 -31.77 -31.56 6.20
C ARG A 43 -30.31 -31.66 6.67
N HIS A 44 -30.07 -30.90 7.73
CA HIS A 44 -29.08 -31.04 8.81
C HIS A 44 -27.60 -30.67 8.64
N ASN A 45 -27.32 -29.55 9.28
CA ASN A 45 -26.22 -29.25 10.23
C ASN A 45 -24.76 -29.60 9.87
N CYS A 46 -23.98 -28.58 9.77
CA CYS A 46 -22.86 -28.19 10.62
C CYS A 46 -21.74 -27.48 9.82
N CYS A 47 -21.34 -26.35 10.37
CA CYS A 47 -20.06 -25.67 10.21
C CYS A 47 -19.85 -24.85 8.94
N ALA A 48 -20.25 -23.61 9.08
CA ALA A 48 -19.88 -22.46 8.27
C ALA A 48 -18.37 -22.24 8.21
N ASN A 49 -17.81 -22.21 7.03
CA ASN A 49 -16.55 -21.53 6.74
C ASN A 49 -16.89 -20.20 6.08
N GLN A 50 -16.93 -19.15 6.87
CA GLN A 50 -16.99 -17.78 6.37
C GLN A 50 -15.61 -17.33 5.90
N ILE A 51 -15.50 -17.12 4.62
CA ILE A 51 -14.48 -16.26 4.02
C ILE A 51 -14.88 -14.84 4.37
N ILE A 52 -14.11 -14.22 5.25
CA ILE A 52 -14.31 -12.82 5.65
C ILE A 52 -13.62 -11.95 4.58
N SER A 53 -14.38 -11.48 3.61
CA SER A 53 -14.07 -10.27 2.87
C SER A 53 -14.68 -9.11 3.67
N PHE A 54 -13.85 -8.21 4.14
CA PHE A 54 -14.29 -7.00 4.83
C PHE A 54 -14.68 -5.91 3.82
N PRO A 55 -15.93 -5.47 3.82
CA PRO A 55 -16.24 -4.10 3.50
C PRO A 55 -16.39 -3.36 4.81
N VAL A 56 -15.45 -2.46 5.11
CA VAL A 56 -15.62 -1.51 6.21
C VAL A 56 -16.62 -0.45 5.74
N VAL A 57 -17.88 -0.65 6.08
CA VAL A 57 -18.89 0.40 6.05
C VAL A 57 -19.13 0.78 7.50
N PHE A 58 -18.48 1.84 7.96
CA PHE A 58 -18.84 2.47 9.22
C PHE A 58 -20.01 3.41 8.98
N PHE A 59 -21.22 2.93 9.32
CA PHE A 59 -22.33 3.78 9.66
C PHE A 59 -22.17 4.23 11.12
N TRP A 60 -21.78 5.47 11.32
CA TRP A 60 -21.99 6.15 12.58
C TRP A 60 -23.27 6.97 12.47
N THR A 61 -24.32 6.47 13.09
CA THR A 61 -25.50 7.26 13.41
C THR A 61 -25.18 8.15 14.59
N TRP A 62 -25.32 9.44 14.36
CA TRP A 62 -25.15 10.49 15.34
C TRP A 62 -26.42 10.70 16.14
N PRO A 63 -26.35 10.92 17.45
CA PRO A 63 -27.39 11.65 18.15
C PRO A 63 -26.98 13.11 18.39
N LEU A 64 -27.67 14.03 17.69
CA LEU A 64 -28.32 15.24 18.16
C LEU A 64 -27.43 16.31 18.84
N PHE A 65 -27.19 17.39 18.08
CA PHE A 65 -28.10 18.52 17.98
C PHE A 65 -28.59 19.08 19.33
N VAL A 66 -27.94 20.17 19.81
CA VAL A 66 -28.63 21.28 20.48
C VAL A 66 -27.99 22.66 20.26
N VAL A 67 -26.74 22.78 19.75
CA VAL A 67 -26.10 24.12 19.64
C VAL A 67 -26.05 24.69 18.23
N ALA A 68 -26.37 23.89 17.18
CA ALA A 68 -26.33 24.35 15.78
C ALA A 68 -27.56 25.08 15.28
N SER A 69 -28.58 25.34 16.12
CA SER A 69 -29.87 25.91 15.69
C SER A 69 -29.88 27.43 15.51
N ARG A 70 -28.75 28.13 15.64
CA ARG A 70 -28.71 29.59 15.38
C ARG A 70 -28.24 29.99 13.97
N PHE A 71 -27.89 29.03 13.11
CA PHE A 71 -27.35 29.35 11.77
C PHE A 71 -28.08 28.71 10.58
N ILE A 72 -29.30 28.19 10.73
CA ILE A 72 -30.11 27.73 9.59
C ILE A 72 -31.22 28.74 9.31
N GLY A 73 -30.91 29.67 8.47
CA GLY A 73 -31.87 30.58 7.88
C GLY A 73 -31.50 30.85 6.42
N ASN A 74 -32.37 30.36 5.50
CA ASN A 74 -32.48 30.70 4.08
C ASN A 74 -31.42 30.22 3.08
N SER A 75 -31.81 29.17 2.36
CA SER A 75 -31.28 28.78 1.05
C SER A 75 -31.55 29.90 0.01
N ARG A 76 -30.53 30.69 -0.30
CA ARG A 76 -30.40 31.44 -1.54
C ARG A 76 -28.94 31.24 -2.04
N SER A 77 -28.81 31.00 -3.34
CA SER A 77 -27.53 30.90 -4.05
C SER A 77 -26.61 32.09 -3.72
N PHE A 78 -25.56 31.83 -2.94
CA PHE A 78 -24.59 32.84 -2.59
C PHE A 78 -23.21 32.43 -3.08
N THR A 79 -22.72 33.09 -4.10
CA THR A 79 -21.30 33.36 -4.28
C THR A 79 -20.88 34.30 -3.14
N THR A 80 -20.61 33.76 -1.95
CA THR A 80 -20.21 34.58 -0.81
C THR A 80 -18.69 34.67 -0.76
N LYS A 81 -18.17 35.85 -1.10
CA LYS A 81 -16.95 36.39 -0.52
C LYS A 81 -17.17 36.41 1.00
N THR A 82 -16.50 35.55 1.76
CA THR A 82 -16.48 35.63 3.23
C THR A 82 -16.00 37.02 3.61
N SER A 83 -16.77 37.74 4.40
CA SER A 83 -16.35 39.04 4.89
C SER A 83 -15.19 38.90 5.86
N PRO A 84 -14.21 39.81 5.89
CA PRO A 84 -13.09 39.77 6.85
C PRO A 84 -13.54 39.70 8.31
N ASN A 85 -14.77 40.09 8.59
CA ASN A 85 -15.40 40.12 9.92
C ASN A 85 -15.76 38.73 10.48
N GLU A 86 -16.09 37.73 9.63
CA GLU A 86 -16.43 36.39 10.11
C GLU A 86 -15.18 35.60 10.62
N GLU A 87 -14.05 35.72 9.95
CA GLU A 87 -12.81 35.07 10.36
C GLU A 87 -12.33 35.59 11.71
N GLU A 88 -12.39 36.90 11.92
CA GLU A 88 -12.01 37.55 13.18
C GLU A 88 -12.93 37.17 14.36
N VAL A 89 -14.24 37.04 14.11
CA VAL A 89 -15.20 36.57 15.13
C VAL A 89 -14.88 35.13 15.55
N VAL A 90 -14.63 34.22 14.60
CA VAL A 90 -14.31 32.83 14.90
C VAL A 90 -12.96 32.73 15.62
N LEU A 91 -11.96 33.52 15.23
CA LEU A 91 -10.67 33.55 15.92
C LEU A 91 -10.83 34.02 17.38
N ASN A 92 -11.65 35.07 17.63
CA ASN A 92 -11.91 35.55 18.98
C ASN A 92 -12.68 34.53 19.84
N GLU A 93 -13.61 33.76 19.26
CA GLU A 93 -14.32 32.66 19.93
C GLU A 93 -13.34 31.53 20.33
N ILE A 94 -12.42 31.17 19.43
CA ILE A 94 -11.39 30.18 19.69
C ILE A 94 -10.45 30.64 20.82
N PHE A 95 -10.01 31.91 20.80
CA PHE A 95 -9.14 32.44 21.85
C PHE A 95 -9.86 32.56 23.20
N ALA A 96 -11.13 32.92 23.22
CA ALA A 96 -11.93 32.90 24.43
C ALA A 96 -12.07 31.50 25.02
N ALA A 97 -12.29 30.48 24.18
CA ALA A 97 -12.38 29.09 24.58
C ALA A 97 -11.04 28.57 25.13
N THR A 98 -9.90 28.98 24.56
CA THR A 98 -8.58 28.59 25.06
C THR A 98 -8.26 29.16 26.43
N ALA A 99 -8.86 30.28 26.80
CA ALA A 99 -8.64 30.93 28.09
C ALA A 99 -9.39 30.28 29.27
N THR A 100 -10.43 29.48 29.00
CA THR A 100 -11.33 28.90 30.01
C THR A 100 -11.02 27.49 30.48
N GLY A 101 -9.91 26.88 30.05
CA GLY A 101 -9.40 25.60 30.60
C GLY A 101 -10.13 24.30 30.16
N ASP A 102 -11.35 24.38 29.65
CA ASP A 102 -12.13 23.27 29.08
C ASP A 102 -11.90 23.12 27.54
N ALA A 103 -10.84 23.70 27.10
CA ALA A 103 -10.64 24.33 25.81
C ALA A 103 -10.28 23.40 24.66
N LEU A 104 -9.58 22.30 24.85
CA LEU A 104 -8.98 21.55 23.73
C LEU A 104 -10.02 20.89 22.81
N ARG A 105 -11.09 20.37 23.38
CA ARG A 105 -12.15 19.69 22.62
C ARG A 105 -13.05 20.66 21.91
N SER A 106 -13.47 21.72 22.60
CA SER A 106 -14.32 22.77 22.04
C SER A 106 -13.63 23.56 20.93
N THR A 107 -12.35 23.89 21.11
CA THR A 107 -11.53 24.63 20.14
C THR A 107 -11.35 23.83 18.83
N SER A 108 -11.04 22.53 18.94
CA SER A 108 -10.89 21.67 17.79
C SER A 108 -12.21 21.50 17.01
N GLU A 109 -13.34 21.40 17.70
CA GLU A 109 -14.67 21.30 17.06
C GLU A 109 -15.05 22.57 16.31
N ILE A 110 -14.80 23.75 16.89
CA ILE A 110 -15.06 25.06 16.25
C ILE A 110 -14.16 25.20 15.00
N CYS A 111 -12.86 24.88 15.11
CA CYS A 111 -11.94 24.92 13.98
C CYS A 111 -12.40 23.99 12.85
N ASN A 112 -12.74 22.75 13.17
CA ASN A 112 -13.18 21.78 12.17
C ASN A 112 -14.46 22.24 11.47
N ALA A 113 -15.45 22.76 12.20
CA ALA A 113 -16.71 23.24 11.64
C ALA A 113 -16.49 24.43 10.70
N TYR A 114 -15.62 25.38 11.06
CA TYR A 114 -15.32 26.53 10.22
C TYR A 114 -14.54 26.16 8.97
N ILE A 115 -13.53 25.31 9.09
CA ILE A 115 -12.78 24.78 7.93
C ILE A 115 -13.70 24.00 6.98
N ASP A 116 -14.60 23.18 7.51
CA ASP A 116 -15.59 22.46 6.70
C ASP A 116 -16.51 23.42 5.95
N LYS A 117 -16.98 24.49 6.60
CA LYS A 117 -17.78 25.54 5.97
C LYS A 117 -17.03 26.19 4.80
N LEU A 118 -15.76 26.58 5.00
CA LEU A 118 -14.91 27.18 3.98
C LEU A 118 -14.61 26.20 2.83
N CYS A 119 -14.36 24.92 3.14
CA CYS A 119 -14.14 23.89 2.13
C CYS A 119 -15.39 23.65 1.27
N ARG A 120 -16.58 23.60 1.88
CA ARG A 120 -17.86 23.44 1.15
C ARG A 120 -18.21 24.64 0.29
N SER A 121 -17.91 25.86 0.75
CA SER A 121 -18.09 27.08 -0.05
C SER A 121 -17.05 27.22 -1.17
N GLY A 122 -16.02 26.35 -1.17
CA GLY A 122 -14.94 26.39 -2.14
C GLY A 122 -13.86 27.45 -1.89
N ASN A 123 -13.90 28.14 -0.75
CA ASN A 123 -12.94 29.16 -0.38
C ASN A 123 -11.71 28.57 0.32
N LEU A 124 -10.95 27.73 -0.42
CA LEU A 124 -9.83 26.98 0.14
C LEU A 124 -8.66 27.87 0.57
N SER A 125 -8.46 29.00 -0.10
CA SER A 125 -7.41 29.96 0.26
C SER A 125 -7.66 30.62 1.61
N ALA A 126 -8.93 30.91 1.94
CA ALA A 126 -9.30 31.41 3.27
C ALA A 126 -9.10 30.35 4.34
N ALA A 127 -9.49 29.09 4.06
CA ALA A 127 -9.27 27.97 4.97
C ALA A 127 -7.77 27.77 5.30
N ALA A 128 -6.89 27.88 4.28
CA ALA A 128 -5.44 27.77 4.48
C ALA A 128 -4.88 28.92 5.31
N ARG A 129 -5.29 30.16 5.03
CA ARG A 129 -4.88 31.33 5.84
C ARG A 129 -5.31 31.20 7.29
N PHE A 130 -6.55 30.76 7.51
CA PHE A 130 -7.08 30.53 8.85
C PHE A 130 -6.28 29.50 9.63
N LEU A 131 -5.99 28.33 9.02
CA LEU A 131 -5.13 27.30 9.64
C LEU A 131 -3.73 27.84 9.96
N LYS A 132 -3.14 28.60 9.04
CA LYS A 132 -1.85 29.22 9.26
C LYS A 132 -1.87 30.22 10.39
N SER A 133 -2.90 31.07 10.47
CA SER A 133 -3.08 32.04 11.56
C SER A 133 -3.19 31.37 12.93
N LEU A 134 -3.85 30.21 13.02
CA LEU A 134 -3.93 29.41 14.25
C LEU A 134 -2.59 28.78 14.61
N HIS A 135 -1.88 28.25 13.61
CA HIS A 135 -0.55 27.66 13.80
C HIS A 135 0.45 28.70 14.31
N ASP A 136 0.49 29.90 13.69
CA ASP A 136 1.38 31.00 14.08
C ASP A 136 1.09 31.49 15.53
N LYS A 137 -0.13 31.30 16.01
CA LYS A 137 -0.55 31.63 17.37
C LYS A 137 -0.44 30.44 18.35
N HIS A 138 0.20 29.36 17.95
CA HIS A 138 0.39 28.14 18.75
C HIS A 138 -0.91 27.51 19.26
N VAL A 139 -2.03 27.70 18.55
CA VAL A 139 -3.29 27.02 18.85
C VAL A 139 -3.20 25.58 18.34
N PHE A 140 -3.48 24.62 19.23
CA PHE A 140 -3.52 23.21 18.82
C PHE A 140 -4.67 22.94 17.87
N ILE A 141 -4.33 22.44 16.67
CA ILE A 141 -5.28 22.08 15.63
C ILE A 141 -5.19 20.58 15.40
N GLY A 142 -6.29 19.86 15.60
CA GLY A 142 -6.35 18.42 15.32
C GLY A 142 -6.15 18.10 13.84
N SER A 143 -5.70 16.87 13.55
CA SER A 143 -5.45 16.39 12.18
C SER A 143 -6.67 16.49 11.25
N ASN A 144 -7.90 16.48 11.80
CA ASN A 144 -9.14 16.52 11.03
C ASN A 144 -9.31 17.78 10.18
N ALA A 145 -8.93 18.96 10.70
CA ALA A 145 -9.02 20.23 9.97
C ALA A 145 -8.09 20.23 8.73
N TYR A 146 -6.86 19.79 8.92
CA TYR A 146 -5.90 19.64 7.83
C TYR A 146 -6.36 18.61 6.81
N GLU A 147 -6.90 17.47 7.27
CA GLU A 147 -7.41 16.42 6.39
C GLU A 147 -8.58 16.89 5.52
N ALA A 148 -9.53 17.64 6.10
CA ALA A 148 -10.65 18.24 5.37
C ALA A 148 -10.17 19.18 4.26
N LEU A 149 -9.19 20.04 4.56
CA LEU A 149 -8.62 20.95 3.58
C LEU A 149 -7.79 20.23 2.51
N LEU A 150 -6.98 19.24 2.88
CA LEU A 150 -6.24 18.38 1.94
C LEU A 150 -7.19 17.65 0.98
N ALA A 151 -8.29 17.09 1.51
CA ALA A 151 -9.31 16.42 0.70
C ALA A 151 -9.94 17.38 -0.32
N ALA A 152 -10.33 18.59 0.10
CA ALA A 152 -10.95 19.60 -0.73
C ALA A 152 -9.96 20.13 -1.81
N ALA A 153 -8.71 20.43 -1.43
CA ALA A 153 -7.67 20.89 -2.33
C ALA A 153 -7.30 19.81 -3.36
N SER A 154 -7.17 18.55 -2.93
CA SER A 154 -6.93 17.41 -3.81
C SER A 154 -8.07 17.19 -4.81
N LYS A 155 -9.33 17.42 -4.41
CA LYS A 155 -10.49 17.34 -5.30
C LYS A 155 -10.43 18.41 -6.41
N LYS A 156 -9.94 19.60 -6.09
CA LYS A 156 -9.72 20.70 -7.05
C LYS A 156 -8.42 20.56 -7.86
N ASN A 157 -7.58 19.57 -7.55
CA ASN A 157 -6.25 19.36 -8.13
C ASN A 157 -5.31 20.57 -7.90
N ASP A 158 -5.48 21.28 -6.80
CA ASP A 158 -4.59 22.38 -6.42
C ASP A 158 -3.37 21.82 -5.69
N ILE A 159 -2.33 21.47 -6.49
CA ILE A 159 -1.08 20.91 -5.98
C ILE A 159 -0.36 21.89 -5.06
N GLY A 160 -0.39 23.19 -5.38
CA GLY A 160 0.26 24.22 -4.58
C GLY A 160 -0.29 24.22 -3.17
N LEU A 161 -1.62 24.27 -3.07
CA LEU A 161 -2.32 24.26 -1.79
C LEU A 161 -2.15 22.95 -1.03
N VAL A 162 -2.26 21.79 -1.72
CA VAL A 162 -2.02 20.47 -1.11
C VAL A 162 -0.63 20.39 -0.51
N SER A 163 0.40 20.83 -1.25
CA SER A 163 1.78 20.81 -0.78
C SER A 163 1.98 21.71 0.43
N GLN A 164 1.47 22.95 0.38
CA GLN A 164 1.58 23.90 1.47
C GLN A 164 0.90 23.39 2.75
N VAL A 165 -0.36 22.97 2.63
CA VAL A 165 -1.14 22.47 3.78
C VAL A 165 -0.49 21.23 4.40
N PHE A 166 0.08 20.35 3.59
CA PHE A 166 0.76 19.15 4.09
C PHE A 166 2.08 19.50 4.81
N ILE A 167 2.85 20.45 4.28
CA ILE A 167 4.08 20.93 4.89
C ILE A 167 3.79 21.59 6.23
N ASP A 168 2.79 22.46 6.29
CA ASP A 168 2.35 23.12 7.54
C ASP A 168 1.88 22.08 8.56
N ALA A 169 1.23 21.03 8.09
CA ALA A 169 0.70 19.95 8.89
C ALA A 169 1.79 19.04 9.51
N ILE A 170 2.86 18.71 8.76
CA ILE A 170 3.95 17.84 9.25
C ILE A 170 4.66 18.44 10.47
N GLY A 171 4.69 19.77 10.58
CA GLY A 171 5.26 20.47 11.74
C GLY A 171 4.51 20.20 13.06
N SER A 172 3.26 19.69 12.99
CA SER A 172 2.51 19.26 14.16
C SER A 172 2.87 17.81 14.53
N SER A 173 3.07 17.52 15.82
CA SER A 173 3.57 16.24 16.33
C SER A 173 2.59 15.06 16.28
N GLU A 174 1.45 15.18 15.59
CA GLU A 174 0.42 14.14 15.52
C GLU A 174 0.69 13.05 14.48
N PRO A 175 0.30 11.79 14.72
CA PRO A 175 0.35 10.75 13.71
C PRO A 175 -0.73 10.97 12.65
N TRP A 176 -0.31 11.28 11.44
CA TRP A 176 -1.19 11.54 10.30
C TRP A 176 -1.88 10.25 9.81
N PRO A 177 -3.19 10.27 9.52
CA PRO A 177 -3.89 9.14 8.96
C PRO A 177 -3.40 8.83 7.54
N PRO A 178 -3.43 7.55 7.11
CA PRO A 178 -3.00 7.15 5.76
C PRO A 178 -3.73 7.89 4.64
N THR A 179 -4.98 8.29 4.86
CA THR A 179 -5.82 9.06 3.91
C THR A 179 -5.20 10.39 3.51
N SER A 180 -4.54 11.09 4.44
CA SER A 180 -3.87 12.37 4.16
C SER A 180 -2.79 12.22 3.08
N TYR A 181 -2.01 11.14 3.13
CA TYR A 181 -0.99 10.83 2.11
C TYR A 181 -1.60 10.48 0.76
N LEU A 182 -2.78 9.82 0.75
CA LEU A 182 -3.49 9.51 -0.49
C LEU A 182 -4.01 10.78 -1.20
N TYR A 183 -4.39 11.82 -0.46
CA TYR A 183 -4.76 13.11 -1.07
C TYR A 183 -3.60 13.76 -1.81
N ILE A 184 -2.37 13.62 -1.29
CA ILE A 184 -1.15 14.08 -1.97
C ILE A 184 -0.94 13.30 -3.27
N ALA A 185 -0.91 11.97 -3.18
CA ALA A 185 -0.74 11.12 -4.35
C ALA A 185 -1.80 11.41 -5.43
N LYS A 186 -3.06 11.60 -5.03
CA LYS A 186 -4.17 11.94 -5.92
C LYS A 186 -4.00 13.30 -6.60
N ALA A 187 -3.50 14.31 -5.89
CA ALA A 187 -3.28 15.63 -6.45
C ALA A 187 -2.16 15.61 -7.50
N PHE A 188 -1.05 14.96 -7.20
CA PHE A 188 0.09 14.85 -8.13
C PHE A 188 -0.15 13.88 -9.29
N ALA A 189 -0.99 12.85 -9.11
CA ALA A 189 -1.25 11.82 -10.14
C ALA A 189 -1.82 12.36 -11.44
N LYS A 190 -2.54 13.48 -11.39
CA LYS A 190 -3.20 14.09 -12.54
C LYS A 190 -2.31 15.06 -13.32
N THR A 191 -1.16 15.36 -12.78
CA THR A 191 -0.21 16.27 -13.39
C THR A 191 1.11 15.56 -13.61
N ASN A 192 1.72 15.77 -14.75
CA ASN A 192 3.07 15.28 -15.03
C ASN A 192 4.13 16.31 -14.61
N ASP A 193 3.83 17.13 -13.60
CA ASP A 193 4.74 18.16 -13.11
C ASP A 193 5.73 17.57 -12.09
N TYR A 194 6.72 16.87 -12.60
CA TYR A 194 7.77 16.27 -11.78
C TYR A 194 8.64 17.32 -11.07
N THR A 195 8.74 18.54 -11.61
CA THR A 195 9.50 19.61 -10.97
C THR A 195 8.88 20.02 -9.63
N ARG A 196 7.54 20.17 -9.60
CA ARG A 196 6.82 20.45 -8.36
C ARG A 196 6.86 19.27 -7.40
N LEU A 197 6.74 18.04 -7.91
CA LEU A 197 6.85 16.86 -7.08
C LEU A 197 8.22 16.78 -6.39
N PHE A 198 9.31 16.99 -7.13
CA PHE A 198 10.66 16.92 -6.57
C PHE A 198 10.95 18.04 -5.57
N ARG A 199 10.43 19.25 -5.82
CA ARG A 199 10.51 20.35 -4.84
C ARG A 199 9.78 19.98 -3.57
N PHE A 200 8.53 19.51 -3.67
CA PHE A 200 7.75 19.06 -2.53
C PHE A 200 8.47 17.97 -1.72
N ILE A 201 9.04 16.94 -2.38
CA ILE A 201 9.79 15.89 -1.69
C ILE A 201 11.03 16.44 -1.01
N LYS A 202 11.74 17.39 -1.64
CA LYS A 202 12.89 18.05 -1.02
C LYS A 202 12.49 18.80 0.25
N ASP A 203 11.42 19.59 0.20
CA ASP A 203 10.89 20.34 1.35
C ASP A 203 10.49 19.38 2.49
N VAL A 204 9.83 18.26 2.16
CA VAL A 204 9.48 17.21 3.15
C VAL A 204 10.74 16.58 3.76
N VAL A 205 11.77 16.28 2.97
CA VAL A 205 13.04 15.75 3.48
C VAL A 205 13.68 16.72 4.47
N GLU A 206 13.76 18.00 4.12
CA GLU A 206 14.36 19.03 4.97
C GLU A 206 13.65 19.16 6.34
N LEU A 207 12.31 19.02 6.33
CA LEU A 207 11.50 19.13 7.55
C LEU A 207 11.50 17.86 8.41
N THR A 208 11.60 16.69 7.80
CA THR A 208 11.44 15.42 8.52
C THR A 208 12.74 14.72 8.86
N PHE A 209 13.86 15.19 8.32
CA PHE A 209 15.19 14.61 8.58
C PHE A 209 15.52 14.57 10.09
N PRO A 210 16.04 13.46 10.63
CA PRO A 210 16.49 12.25 9.95
C PRO A 210 15.40 11.17 9.76
N SER A 211 14.14 11.42 10.11
CA SER A 211 13.07 10.42 10.06
C SER A 211 12.56 10.18 8.63
N LEU A 212 12.64 8.94 8.15
CA LEU A 212 12.12 8.53 6.84
C LEU A 212 10.65 8.10 6.87
N LYS A 213 9.99 8.12 8.03
CA LYS A 213 8.62 7.59 8.20
C LYS A 213 7.60 8.26 7.27
N VAL A 214 7.66 9.59 7.16
CA VAL A 214 6.74 10.37 6.31
C VAL A 214 6.98 10.05 4.83
N LEU A 215 8.24 9.98 4.42
CA LEU A 215 8.62 9.65 3.04
C LEU A 215 8.17 8.24 2.64
N ASN A 216 8.33 7.25 3.54
CA ASN A 216 7.84 5.89 3.32
C ASN A 216 6.31 5.87 3.13
N ARG A 217 5.56 6.67 3.91
CA ARG A 217 4.11 6.82 3.77
C ARG A 217 3.70 7.48 2.45
N ILE A 218 4.44 8.50 2.01
CA ILE A 218 4.21 9.15 0.71
C ILE A 218 4.42 8.13 -0.42
N ILE A 219 5.55 7.41 -0.44
CA ILE A 219 5.85 6.39 -1.46
C ILE A 219 4.73 5.34 -1.51
N LEU A 220 4.30 4.82 -0.35
CA LEU A 220 3.20 3.86 -0.26
C LEU A 220 1.90 4.43 -0.83
N ALA A 221 1.55 5.68 -0.50
CA ALA A 221 0.34 6.33 -0.98
C ALA A 221 0.32 6.48 -2.52
N PHE A 222 1.46 6.83 -3.14
CA PHE A 222 1.57 6.86 -4.59
C PHE A 222 1.36 5.46 -5.20
N ALA A 223 1.93 4.42 -4.60
CA ALA A 223 1.76 3.05 -5.06
C ALA A 223 0.31 2.55 -4.88
N GLU A 224 -0.35 2.87 -3.77
CA GLU A 224 -1.77 2.56 -3.53
C GLU A 224 -2.68 3.27 -4.53
N TYR A 225 -2.33 4.50 -4.90
CA TYR A 225 -3.02 5.27 -5.94
C TYR A 225 -2.64 4.82 -7.36
N ARG A 226 -1.98 3.67 -7.53
CA ARG A 226 -1.54 3.10 -8.82
C ARG A 226 -0.47 3.91 -9.56
N GLN A 227 0.17 4.87 -8.92
CA GLN A 227 1.24 5.70 -9.48
C GLN A 227 2.62 5.13 -9.16
N ILE A 228 2.87 3.89 -9.59
CA ILE A 228 4.08 3.14 -9.25
C ILE A 228 5.34 3.84 -9.80
N ASP A 229 5.27 4.38 -11.02
CA ASP A 229 6.42 5.07 -11.62
C ASP A 229 6.77 6.37 -10.86
N GLN A 230 5.76 7.11 -10.38
CA GLN A 230 5.99 8.27 -9.53
C GLN A 230 6.56 7.88 -8.17
N ALA A 231 6.09 6.77 -7.57
CA ALA A 231 6.66 6.25 -6.32
C ALA A 231 8.15 5.91 -6.48
N LEU A 232 8.55 5.29 -7.60
CA LEU A 232 9.94 5.00 -7.92
C LEU A 232 10.77 6.25 -8.19
N LEU A 233 10.19 7.27 -8.86
CA LEU A 233 10.85 8.55 -9.07
C LEU A 233 11.13 9.26 -7.74
N ILE A 234 10.17 9.26 -6.81
CA ILE A 234 10.36 9.79 -5.45
C ILE A 234 11.50 9.06 -4.74
N PHE A 235 11.51 7.73 -4.79
CA PHE A 235 12.58 6.92 -4.19
C PHE A 235 13.95 7.26 -4.78
N ASN A 236 14.07 7.36 -6.11
CA ASN A 236 15.31 7.73 -6.78
C ASN A 236 15.76 9.16 -6.42
N GLN A 237 14.80 10.08 -6.27
CA GLN A 237 15.10 11.44 -5.80
C GLN A 237 15.68 11.42 -4.38
N ILE A 238 15.11 10.60 -3.48
CA ILE A 238 15.62 10.44 -2.10
C ILE A 238 17.04 9.88 -2.12
N LYS A 239 17.34 8.88 -2.98
CA LYS A 239 18.72 8.36 -3.17
C LYS A 239 19.71 9.46 -3.56
N SER A 240 19.29 10.46 -4.34
CA SER A 240 20.14 11.57 -4.79
C SER A 240 20.35 12.67 -3.74
N LEU A 241 19.50 12.70 -2.71
CA LEU A 241 19.58 13.64 -1.61
C LEU A 241 20.56 13.13 -0.53
N LYS A 242 20.89 13.98 0.44
CA LYS A 242 21.73 13.61 1.59
C LYS A 242 21.09 12.54 2.49
N CYS A 243 19.80 12.32 2.35
CA CYS A 243 19.00 11.37 3.09
C CYS A 243 19.09 9.99 2.41
N LYS A 244 19.94 9.11 2.93
CA LYS A 244 20.09 7.75 2.39
C LYS A 244 18.88 6.89 2.76
N PRO A 245 18.29 6.14 1.79
CA PRO A 245 17.26 5.16 2.11
C PRO A 245 17.73 4.15 3.16
N ASP A 246 16.84 3.76 4.05
CA ASP A 246 17.06 2.73 5.06
C ASP A 246 16.50 1.36 4.62
N LEU A 247 16.71 0.34 5.45
CA LEU A 247 16.18 -1.00 5.25
C LEU A 247 14.65 -1.00 5.03
N ILE A 248 13.93 -0.19 5.81
CA ILE A 248 12.45 -0.10 5.73
C ILE A 248 12.04 0.44 4.38
N MET A 249 12.70 1.50 3.90
CA MET A 249 12.39 2.09 2.60
C MET A 249 12.65 1.12 1.45
N TYR A 250 13.76 0.40 1.47
CA TYR A 250 14.02 -0.64 0.46
C TYR A 250 12.97 -1.75 0.51
N ASN A 251 12.58 -2.24 1.70
CA ASN A 251 11.53 -3.25 1.84
C ASN A 251 10.18 -2.75 1.29
N VAL A 252 9.84 -1.46 1.48
CA VAL A 252 8.66 -0.83 0.89
C VAL A 252 8.73 -0.85 -0.65
N ILE A 253 9.87 -0.51 -1.23
CA ILE A 253 10.06 -0.52 -2.69
C ILE A 253 9.99 -1.93 -3.27
N LEU A 254 10.63 -2.91 -2.60
CA LEU A 254 10.57 -4.31 -3.01
C LEU A 254 9.13 -4.83 -3.00
N ASP A 255 8.34 -4.51 -1.97
CA ASP A 255 6.92 -4.89 -1.90
C ASP A 255 6.09 -4.23 -3.01
N ILE A 256 6.29 -2.94 -3.28
CA ILE A 256 5.62 -2.21 -4.36
C ILE A 256 5.92 -2.86 -5.72
N LEU A 257 7.19 -3.12 -6.01
CA LEU A 257 7.62 -3.72 -7.27
C LEU A 257 7.12 -5.16 -7.42
N GLY A 258 7.16 -5.94 -6.33
CA GLY A 258 6.65 -7.30 -6.28
C GLY A 258 5.14 -7.39 -6.50
N ARG A 259 4.36 -6.49 -5.89
CA ARG A 259 2.90 -6.38 -6.13
C ARG A 259 2.57 -5.92 -7.54
N ALA A 260 3.41 -5.09 -8.13
CA ALA A 260 3.26 -4.61 -9.50
C ALA A 260 3.72 -5.63 -10.55
N GLY A 261 4.31 -6.76 -10.17
CA GLY A 261 4.86 -7.76 -11.08
C GLY A 261 6.15 -7.31 -11.79
N ARG A 262 6.79 -6.21 -11.33
CA ARG A 262 8.02 -5.67 -11.92
C ARG A 262 9.26 -6.36 -11.33
N VAL A 263 9.35 -7.67 -11.53
CA VAL A 263 10.32 -8.53 -10.85
C VAL A 263 11.76 -8.16 -11.18
N ASP A 264 12.06 -7.84 -12.44
CA ASP A 264 13.45 -7.49 -12.83
C ASP A 264 13.91 -6.17 -12.14
N LYS A 265 13.01 -5.18 -12.03
CA LYS A 265 13.30 -3.97 -11.27
C LYS A 265 13.45 -4.25 -9.78
N MET A 266 12.65 -5.18 -9.23
CA MET A 266 12.76 -5.60 -7.84
C MET A 266 14.11 -6.26 -7.54
N LEU A 267 14.59 -7.15 -8.41
CA LEU A 267 15.91 -7.78 -8.32
C LEU A 267 17.03 -6.74 -8.39
N HIS A 268 16.89 -5.76 -9.28
CA HIS A 268 17.84 -4.64 -9.39
C HIS A 268 17.90 -3.81 -8.08
N GLU A 269 16.73 -3.46 -7.51
CA GLU A 269 16.71 -2.68 -6.25
C GLU A 269 17.20 -3.51 -5.06
N PHE A 270 16.98 -4.83 -5.06
CA PHE A 270 17.55 -5.73 -4.05
C PHE A 270 19.09 -5.78 -4.11
N SER A 271 19.67 -5.76 -5.32
CA SER A 271 21.11 -5.65 -5.50
C SER A 271 21.63 -4.27 -5.10
N SER A 272 20.96 -3.21 -5.52
CA SER A 272 21.27 -1.81 -5.16
C SER A 272 21.28 -1.57 -3.64
N MET A 273 20.38 -2.24 -2.90
CA MET A 273 20.34 -2.22 -1.44
C MET A 273 21.64 -2.75 -0.84
N LYS A 274 22.13 -3.90 -1.35
CA LYS A 274 23.39 -4.52 -0.88
C LYS A 274 24.61 -3.65 -1.24
N GLU A 275 24.64 -3.11 -2.45
CA GLU A 275 25.68 -2.17 -2.91
C GLU A 275 25.73 -0.90 -2.05
N ALA A 276 24.58 -0.43 -1.56
CA ALA A 276 24.50 0.68 -0.63
C ALA A 276 24.95 0.33 0.81
N GLY A 277 25.39 -0.90 1.06
CA GLY A 277 25.83 -1.38 2.36
C GLY A 277 24.69 -1.72 3.33
N ILE A 278 23.45 -1.83 2.83
CA ILE A 278 22.28 -2.19 3.63
C ILE A 278 22.06 -3.70 3.52
N SER A 279 22.24 -4.42 4.63
CA SER A 279 22.03 -5.86 4.69
C SER A 279 20.54 -6.19 4.64
N PRO A 280 20.10 -7.04 3.67
CA PRO A 280 18.74 -7.56 3.65
C PRO A 280 18.41 -8.35 4.91
N ASP A 281 17.18 -8.24 5.37
CA ASP A 281 16.62 -8.99 6.50
C ASP A 281 15.68 -10.12 6.02
N VAL A 282 15.08 -10.85 6.96
CA VAL A 282 14.09 -11.89 6.65
C VAL A 282 12.88 -11.32 5.88
N VAL A 283 12.49 -10.06 6.13
CA VAL A 283 11.40 -9.38 5.42
C VAL A 283 11.76 -9.13 3.97
N SER A 284 12.99 -8.68 3.70
CA SER A 284 13.51 -8.45 2.36
C SER A 284 13.48 -9.75 1.53
N TYR A 285 14.02 -10.85 2.09
CA TYR A 285 14.03 -12.15 1.40
C TYR A 285 12.61 -12.70 1.21
N ASN A 286 11.74 -12.63 2.21
CA ASN A 286 10.36 -13.11 2.09
C ASN A 286 9.57 -12.34 1.02
N THR A 287 9.76 -11.02 0.94
CA THR A 287 9.14 -10.19 -0.10
C THR A 287 9.62 -10.60 -1.50
N LEU A 288 10.92 -10.83 -1.64
CA LEU A 288 11.53 -11.28 -2.88
C LEU A 288 11.02 -12.67 -3.29
N LEU A 289 11.13 -13.66 -2.40
CA LEU A 289 10.70 -15.05 -2.66
C LEU A 289 9.22 -15.16 -2.99
N ASN A 290 8.35 -14.41 -2.27
CA ASN A 290 6.90 -14.38 -2.57
C ASN A 290 6.59 -13.78 -3.94
N SER A 291 7.37 -12.81 -4.40
CA SER A 291 7.20 -12.20 -5.71
C SER A 291 7.70 -13.09 -6.83
N LEU A 292 8.87 -13.72 -6.64
CA LEU A 292 9.45 -14.72 -7.57
C LEU A 292 8.54 -15.94 -7.73
N LYS A 293 7.97 -16.43 -6.62
CA LYS A 293 6.98 -17.52 -6.63
C LYS A 293 5.77 -17.19 -7.52
N LYS A 294 5.26 -15.97 -7.48
CA LYS A 294 4.09 -15.55 -8.29
C LYS A 294 4.36 -15.62 -9.79
N VAL A 295 5.58 -15.34 -10.20
CA VAL A 295 6.01 -15.37 -11.62
C VAL A 295 6.67 -16.68 -12.01
N GLY A 296 6.80 -17.66 -11.10
CA GLY A 296 7.34 -18.98 -11.37
C GLY A 296 8.85 -19.04 -11.56
N ARG A 297 9.61 -18.02 -11.09
CA ARG A 297 11.08 -17.99 -11.20
C ARG A 297 11.73 -18.82 -10.09
N VAL A 298 11.58 -20.16 -10.21
CA VAL A 298 12.04 -21.15 -9.21
C VAL A 298 13.54 -21.16 -9.07
N ASP A 299 14.25 -21.03 -10.18
CA ASP A 299 15.71 -20.93 -10.29
C ASP A 299 16.26 -19.81 -9.37
N ILE A 300 15.67 -18.64 -9.46
CA ILE A 300 16.06 -17.47 -8.66
C ILE A 300 15.64 -17.63 -7.20
N CYS A 301 14.48 -18.26 -6.93
CA CYS A 301 14.10 -18.59 -5.55
C CYS A 301 15.15 -19.44 -4.85
N ALA A 302 15.69 -20.47 -5.54
CA ALA A 302 16.74 -21.33 -4.99
C ALA A 302 18.04 -20.56 -4.69
N VAL A 303 18.45 -19.66 -5.59
CA VAL A 303 19.64 -18.82 -5.41
C VAL A 303 19.52 -17.94 -4.17
N HIS A 304 18.39 -17.21 -4.04
CA HIS A 304 18.20 -16.29 -2.90
C HIS A 304 17.92 -17.01 -1.58
N PHE A 305 17.36 -18.22 -1.62
CA PHE A 305 17.24 -19.03 -0.41
C PHE A 305 18.61 -19.49 0.09
N LYS A 306 19.51 -19.91 -0.83
CA LYS A 306 20.89 -20.22 -0.49
C LYS A 306 21.63 -19.00 0.06
N GLU A 307 21.52 -17.85 -0.63
CA GLU A 307 22.11 -16.58 -0.18
C GLU A 307 21.65 -16.19 1.22
N MET A 308 20.35 -16.38 1.55
CA MET A 308 19.79 -16.16 2.88
C MET A 308 20.51 -17.01 3.94
N GLY A 309 20.79 -18.28 3.63
CA GLY A 309 21.53 -19.18 4.51
C GLY A 309 22.99 -18.76 4.67
N ASP A 310 23.66 -18.41 3.58
CA ASP A 310 25.05 -17.95 3.57
C ASP A 310 25.22 -16.68 4.42
N ASN A 311 24.22 -15.80 4.42
CA ASN A 311 24.14 -14.60 5.24
C ASN A 311 23.66 -14.85 6.69
N ARG A 312 23.48 -16.11 7.10
CA ARG A 312 23.04 -16.55 8.43
C ARG A 312 21.66 -16.00 8.84
N ILE A 313 20.83 -15.62 7.87
CA ILE A 313 19.46 -15.20 8.12
C ILE A 313 18.59 -16.45 8.24
N GLN A 314 17.91 -16.59 9.38
CA GLN A 314 17.11 -17.77 9.64
C GLN A 314 15.78 -17.71 8.86
N PRO A 315 15.48 -18.75 8.04
CA PRO A 315 14.19 -18.86 7.38
C PRO A 315 13.05 -19.00 8.40
N ASP A 316 11.96 -18.31 8.15
CA ASP A 316 10.74 -18.36 8.96
C ASP A 316 9.61 -19.16 8.26
N LEU A 317 8.43 -19.20 8.87
CA LEU A 317 7.24 -19.84 8.31
C LEU A 317 6.87 -19.27 6.93
N LEU A 318 7.03 -17.96 6.70
CA LEU A 318 6.74 -17.34 5.41
C LEU A 318 7.73 -17.74 4.34
N THR A 319 9.01 -17.84 4.68
CA THR A 319 10.08 -18.34 3.81
C THR A 319 9.77 -19.75 3.32
N TYR A 320 9.52 -20.69 4.25
CA TYR A 320 9.20 -22.08 3.88
C TYR A 320 7.89 -22.18 3.11
N THR A 321 6.86 -21.40 3.49
CA THR A 321 5.58 -21.38 2.76
C THR A 321 5.77 -20.93 1.31
N ALA A 322 6.61 -19.92 1.07
CA ALA A 322 6.87 -19.44 -0.28
C ALA A 322 7.62 -20.47 -1.12
N LEU A 323 8.65 -21.08 -0.55
CA LEU A 323 9.50 -22.05 -1.25
C LEU A 323 8.79 -23.38 -1.53
N ILE A 324 8.09 -23.95 -0.52
CA ILE A 324 7.34 -25.20 -0.66
C ILE A 324 6.28 -25.07 -1.77
N ASP A 325 5.57 -23.94 -1.80
CA ASP A 325 4.58 -23.68 -2.84
C ASP A 325 5.24 -23.45 -4.21
N CYS A 326 6.38 -22.75 -4.26
CA CYS A 326 7.11 -22.47 -5.48
C CYS A 326 7.63 -23.76 -6.14
N PHE A 327 8.36 -24.57 -5.41
CA PHE A 327 8.90 -25.84 -5.90
C PHE A 327 7.79 -26.85 -6.21
N GLY A 328 6.76 -26.93 -5.37
CA GLY A 328 5.64 -27.81 -5.62
C GLY A 328 4.89 -27.50 -6.90
N ARG A 329 4.66 -26.22 -7.21
CA ARG A 329 4.00 -25.80 -8.46
C ARG A 329 4.83 -26.02 -9.70
N SER A 330 6.16 -25.97 -9.59
CA SER A 330 7.07 -26.24 -10.70
C SER A 330 7.25 -27.74 -11.01
N GLY A 331 6.63 -28.62 -10.20
CA GLY A 331 6.74 -30.07 -10.32
C GLY A 331 7.91 -30.66 -9.53
N ASN A 332 8.79 -29.84 -8.92
CA ASN A 332 9.87 -30.33 -8.06
C ASN A 332 9.33 -30.65 -6.65
N VAL A 333 8.57 -31.73 -6.58
CA VAL A 333 7.87 -32.15 -5.36
C VAL A 333 8.86 -32.71 -4.33
N GLU A 334 9.95 -33.31 -4.77
CA GLU A 334 11.02 -33.83 -3.90
C GLU A 334 11.64 -32.70 -3.08
N GLU A 335 12.00 -31.59 -3.71
CA GLU A 335 12.55 -30.43 -3.02
C GLU A 335 11.52 -29.78 -2.11
N SER A 336 10.27 -29.72 -2.54
CA SER A 336 9.15 -29.23 -1.72
C SER A 336 8.97 -30.06 -0.44
N LEU A 337 9.08 -31.41 -0.51
CA LEU A 337 9.06 -32.31 0.63
C LEU A 337 10.29 -32.19 1.51
N ARG A 338 11.48 -32.04 0.90
CA ARG A 338 12.74 -31.80 1.62
C ARG A 338 12.62 -30.55 2.50
N LEU A 339 12.15 -29.45 1.93
CA LEU A 339 11.94 -28.19 2.65
C LEU A 339 10.88 -28.31 3.75
N TYR A 340 9.82 -29.08 3.53
CA TYR A 340 8.82 -29.37 4.55
C TYR A 340 9.44 -30.11 5.74
N ASN A 341 10.24 -31.13 5.49
CA ASN A 341 10.92 -31.90 6.54
C ASN A 341 11.97 -31.03 7.27
N GLU A 342 12.72 -30.20 6.54
CA GLU A 342 13.67 -29.25 7.14
C GLU A 342 12.96 -28.26 8.07
N MET A 343 11.82 -27.68 7.64
CA MET A 343 11.00 -26.81 8.46
C MET A 343 10.55 -27.48 9.77
N LYS A 344 10.09 -28.73 9.71
CA LYS A 344 9.72 -29.52 10.89
C LYS A 344 10.90 -29.80 11.81
N ALA A 345 12.06 -30.15 11.25
CA ALA A 345 13.29 -30.37 12.01
C ALA A 345 13.73 -29.09 12.78
N ARG A 346 13.47 -27.91 12.22
CA ARG A 346 13.69 -26.63 12.88
C ARG A 346 12.55 -26.23 13.86
N GLN A 347 11.61 -27.12 14.13
CA GLN A 347 10.47 -26.90 15.03
C GLN A 347 9.52 -25.75 14.58
N ILE A 348 9.55 -25.40 13.29
CA ILE A 348 8.59 -24.44 12.71
C ILE A 348 7.30 -25.19 12.38
N ARG A 349 6.19 -24.80 13.01
CA ARG A 349 4.89 -25.47 12.84
C ARG A 349 4.34 -25.24 11.42
N PRO A 350 3.95 -26.31 10.68
CA PRO A 350 3.33 -26.18 9.39
C PRO A 350 1.94 -25.52 9.48
N SER A 351 1.58 -24.73 8.48
CA SER A 351 0.21 -24.23 8.35
C SER A 351 -0.66 -25.17 7.51
N ILE A 352 -1.97 -25.09 7.68
CA ILE A 352 -2.94 -25.80 6.82
C ILE A 352 -2.68 -25.49 5.33
N TYR A 353 -2.21 -24.28 5.01
CA TYR A 353 -1.89 -23.90 3.64
C TYR A 353 -0.74 -24.74 3.08
N ILE A 354 0.31 -24.99 3.84
CA ILE A 354 1.45 -25.83 3.43
C ILE A 354 0.98 -27.27 3.13
N TYR A 355 0.19 -27.88 4.02
CA TYR A 355 -0.37 -29.21 3.78
C TYR A 355 -1.20 -29.26 2.51
N ARG A 356 -2.12 -28.30 2.33
CA ARG A 356 -2.94 -28.22 1.12
C ARG A 356 -2.12 -28.04 -0.15
N SER A 357 -1.11 -27.21 -0.11
CA SER A 357 -0.20 -27.01 -1.26
C SER A 357 0.53 -28.30 -1.59
N LEU A 358 1.15 -28.97 -0.62
CA LEU A 358 1.84 -30.24 -0.83
C LEU A 358 0.91 -31.32 -1.37
N VAL A 359 -0.24 -31.55 -0.72
CA VAL A 359 -1.23 -32.55 -1.15
C VAL A 359 -1.70 -32.29 -2.58
N ASN A 360 -2.01 -31.06 -2.94
CA ASN A 360 -2.45 -30.71 -4.30
C ASN A 360 -1.35 -30.95 -5.33
N ASN A 361 -0.10 -30.61 -5.04
CA ASN A 361 1.02 -30.79 -5.94
C ASN A 361 1.38 -32.27 -6.09
N LEU A 362 1.37 -33.05 -5.01
CA LEU A 362 1.57 -34.52 -5.04
C LEU A 362 0.49 -35.23 -5.88
N ARG A 363 -0.78 -34.83 -5.72
CA ARG A 363 -1.88 -35.37 -6.53
C ARG A 363 -1.70 -35.09 -8.03
N LYS A 364 -1.30 -33.86 -8.38
CA LYS A 364 -1.01 -33.49 -9.76
C LYS A 364 0.12 -34.32 -10.37
N MET A 365 1.08 -34.73 -9.56
CA MET A 365 2.24 -35.55 -9.97
C MET A 365 1.96 -37.05 -9.86
N GLY A 366 0.73 -37.48 -9.56
CA GLY A 366 0.34 -38.86 -9.46
C GLY A 366 0.85 -39.57 -8.18
N LYS A 367 1.47 -38.86 -7.23
CA LYS A 367 2.01 -39.43 -6.00
C LYS A 367 0.92 -39.52 -4.92
N LEU A 368 -0.10 -40.35 -5.18
CA LEU A 368 -1.32 -40.43 -4.38
C LEU A 368 -1.08 -40.93 -2.97
N GLU A 369 -0.21 -41.92 -2.78
CA GLU A 369 0.09 -42.49 -1.46
C GLU A 369 0.70 -41.46 -0.51
N LEU A 370 1.67 -40.64 -1.00
CA LEU A 370 2.26 -39.57 -0.23
C LEU A 370 1.25 -38.45 0.06
N ALA A 371 0.37 -38.15 -0.90
CA ALA A 371 -0.71 -37.18 -0.69
C ALA A 371 -1.69 -37.64 0.40
N MET A 372 -2.04 -38.93 0.43
CA MET A 372 -2.92 -39.52 1.46
C MET A 372 -2.25 -39.56 2.84
N SER A 373 -0.96 -39.85 2.89
CA SER A 373 -0.17 -39.82 4.12
C SER A 373 -0.15 -38.42 4.74
N LEU A 374 0.13 -37.38 3.95
CA LEU A 374 0.10 -35.98 4.41
C LEU A 374 -1.31 -35.52 4.83
N LEU A 375 -2.37 -35.98 4.15
CA LEU A 375 -3.74 -35.72 4.57
C LEU A 375 -4.06 -36.33 5.93
N LYS A 376 -3.61 -37.58 6.14
CA LYS A 376 -3.78 -38.27 7.43
C LYS A 376 -3.01 -37.52 8.53
N GLU A 377 -1.78 -37.11 8.25
CA GLU A 377 -0.98 -36.30 9.18
C GLU A 377 -1.71 -34.99 9.51
N MET A 378 -2.15 -34.24 8.51
CA MET A 378 -2.90 -32.99 8.70
C MET A 378 -4.14 -33.16 9.56
N ASN A 379 -4.90 -34.25 9.34
CA ASN A 379 -6.14 -34.50 10.07
C ASN A 379 -5.88 -34.98 11.52
N SER A 380 -4.71 -35.55 11.81
CA SER A 380 -4.30 -35.95 13.15
C SER A 380 -3.71 -34.77 13.96
N CYS A 381 -3.36 -33.68 13.32
CA CYS A 381 -2.82 -32.49 13.98
C CYS A 381 -3.90 -31.83 14.85
N THR A 382 -3.54 -31.48 16.07
CA THR A 382 -4.36 -30.63 16.94
C THR A 382 -4.20 -29.15 16.53
N ARG A 383 -5.04 -28.28 17.09
CA ARG A 383 -4.96 -26.83 16.81
C ARG A 383 -3.63 -26.22 17.29
N SER A 384 -2.97 -26.84 18.26
CA SER A 384 -1.65 -26.43 18.76
C SER A 384 -0.50 -26.84 17.84
N ASP A 385 -0.66 -27.87 17.03
CA ASP A 385 0.37 -28.39 16.15
C ASP A 385 0.47 -27.61 14.82
N LEU A 386 -0.56 -26.85 14.51
CA LEU A 386 -0.64 -26.05 13.30
C LEU A 386 -0.32 -24.58 13.57
N ALA A 387 0.40 -23.96 12.63
CA ALA A 387 0.62 -22.53 12.65
C ALA A 387 -0.68 -21.77 12.44
N GLY A 388 -0.97 -20.83 13.33
CA GLY A 388 -2.12 -19.94 13.28
C GLY A 388 -1.79 -18.55 12.72
N PRO A 389 -2.77 -17.62 12.67
CA PRO A 389 -2.56 -16.26 12.13
C PRO A 389 -1.46 -15.46 12.83
N LYS A 390 -1.15 -15.79 14.09
CA LYS A 390 -0.08 -15.12 14.86
C LYS A 390 1.31 -15.50 14.39
N ASP A 391 1.49 -16.72 13.89
CA ASP A 391 2.78 -17.24 13.44
C ASP A 391 3.21 -16.66 12.09
N PHE A 392 2.29 -16.04 11.35
CA PHE A 392 2.56 -15.30 10.10
C PHE A 392 2.89 -13.82 10.31
N LYS A 393 2.82 -13.33 11.55
CA LYS A 393 3.27 -11.96 11.83
C LYS A 393 4.79 -11.98 11.88
N GLN A 394 5.40 -11.30 10.92
CA GLN A 394 6.83 -11.02 10.97
C GLN A 394 7.13 -10.30 12.29
N THR A 395 8.00 -10.89 13.11
CA THR A 395 8.55 -10.19 14.26
C THR A 395 9.31 -9.00 13.72
N LYS A 396 8.77 -7.81 13.91
CA LYS A 396 9.49 -6.56 13.68
C LYS A 396 10.59 -6.52 14.76
N THR A 397 11.78 -6.97 14.39
CA THR A 397 13.00 -6.68 15.14
C THR A 397 13.38 -5.23 14.95
#